data_454f679dbbe871fea5dcbac20adf0a49
#
_entry.id   454f679dbbe871fea5dcbac20adf0a49
#
_cell.length_a   1.000
_cell.length_b   1.000
_cell.length_c   1.000
_cell.angle_alpha   90.00
_cell.angle_beta   90.00
_cell.angle_gamma   90.00
#
_symmetry.space_group_name_H-M   'P 1'
#
loop_
_entity.id
_entity.type
_entity.pdbx_description
1 polymer ?
#
loop_
_entity_poly.entity_id
_entity_poly.type
_entity_poly.pdbx_seq_one_letter_code
_entity_poly.pdbx_strand_id
1 'polypeptide(L)'
;MSNLFDISGKIALVTGSGQGIGLTLARGLALAGCKVVINDRIKTRLNHTMGKFHKEGLCAHGSAFDVTHEAEVNEHINSIEKEVGPISILVNNAGIQIRSPLEDFKLSDWQKIIDVNLTGAFIVSKAVSKYMIKRKGGKIINICSVQSELARPSIAPYTASKGGLRNLTRGMATDWGRYNIQVNGIAPGYFKTEMTKALYEDEKFDTWLRSRTPANRWGDPEELIGSLIFLSSRASDYVNGQLVYVDGGMTACV
;
A
#
# COMPACT_ATOMS: atom_id res chain seq x y z
N MET A 1 -5.65 -22.10 -21.50
CA MET A 1 -5.36 -21.95 -20.06
C MET A 1 -5.76 -20.54 -19.68
N SER A 2 -6.61 -20.35 -18.66
CA SER A 2 -6.93 -19.01 -18.16
C SER A 2 -5.65 -18.37 -17.61
N ASN A 3 -5.39 -17.11 -17.97
CA ASN A 3 -4.26 -16.36 -17.42
C ASN A 3 -4.45 -16.19 -15.91
N LEU A 4 -3.62 -16.85 -15.10
CA LEU A 4 -3.69 -16.79 -13.63
C LEU A 4 -3.47 -15.38 -13.09
N PHE A 5 -2.75 -14.54 -13.83
CA PHE A 5 -2.43 -13.16 -13.47
C PHE A 5 -3.47 -12.14 -13.96
N ASP A 6 -4.53 -12.60 -14.64
CA ASP A 6 -5.58 -11.71 -15.14
C ASP A 6 -6.38 -11.08 -13.98
N ILE A 7 -6.40 -9.76 -13.98
CA ILE A 7 -7.16 -8.92 -13.05
C ILE A 7 -8.10 -7.95 -13.77
N SER A 8 -8.30 -8.14 -15.07
CA SER A 8 -9.14 -7.29 -15.90
C SER A 8 -10.57 -7.20 -15.36
N GLY A 9 -11.18 -6.03 -15.42
CA GLY A 9 -12.53 -5.77 -14.96
C GLY A 9 -12.73 -5.76 -13.45
N LYS A 10 -11.71 -6.10 -12.65
CA LYS A 10 -11.79 -5.99 -11.18
C LYS A 10 -11.76 -4.53 -10.74
N ILE A 11 -12.39 -4.23 -9.60
CA ILE A 11 -12.32 -2.92 -8.98
C ILE A 11 -11.27 -2.96 -7.88
N ALA A 12 -10.31 -2.04 -7.95
CA ALA A 12 -9.21 -1.91 -7.02
C ALA A 12 -9.25 -0.55 -6.30
N LEU A 13 -9.34 -0.54 -4.98
CA LEU A 13 -9.16 0.66 -4.17
C LEU A 13 -7.71 0.76 -3.71
N VAL A 14 -7.06 1.90 -3.98
CA VAL A 14 -5.69 2.18 -3.52
C VAL A 14 -5.70 3.42 -2.63
N THR A 15 -5.38 3.27 -1.34
CA THR A 15 -5.35 4.41 -0.41
C THR A 15 -4.06 5.21 -0.56
N GLY A 16 -4.15 6.55 -0.40
CA GLY A 16 -2.99 7.43 -0.53
C GLY A 16 -2.36 7.39 -1.92
N SER A 17 -3.16 7.21 -2.96
CA SER A 17 -2.70 7.02 -4.35
C SER A 17 -2.67 8.29 -5.20
N GLY A 18 -2.81 9.46 -4.58
CA GLY A 18 -2.65 10.75 -5.27
C GLY A 18 -1.20 11.09 -5.65
N GLN A 19 -0.21 10.36 -5.14
CA GLN A 19 1.22 10.56 -5.43
C GLN A 19 2.07 9.34 -5.06
N GLY A 20 3.36 9.38 -5.41
CA GLY A 20 4.39 8.42 -4.97
C GLY A 20 4.08 6.97 -5.35
N ILE A 21 4.46 6.03 -4.49
CA ILE A 21 4.25 4.59 -4.71
C ILE A 21 2.78 4.29 -4.98
N GLY A 22 1.85 4.86 -4.20
CA GLY A 22 0.42 4.63 -4.39
C GLY A 22 -0.09 5.00 -5.77
N LEU A 23 0.39 6.11 -6.33
CA LEU A 23 0.07 6.52 -7.70
C LEU A 23 0.59 5.50 -8.72
N THR A 24 1.84 5.06 -8.58
CA THR A 24 2.44 4.05 -9.48
C THR A 24 1.69 2.73 -9.41
N LEU A 25 1.33 2.27 -8.20
CA LEU A 25 0.56 1.04 -8.00
C LEU A 25 -0.85 1.15 -8.62
N ALA A 26 -1.54 2.27 -8.40
CA ALA A 26 -2.85 2.53 -9.00
C ALA A 26 -2.78 2.53 -10.53
N ARG A 27 -1.77 3.19 -11.10
CA ARG A 27 -1.53 3.21 -12.55
C ARG A 27 -1.23 1.81 -13.09
N GLY A 28 -0.39 1.03 -12.39
CA GLY A 28 -0.09 -0.35 -12.76
C GLY A 28 -1.32 -1.25 -12.80
N LEU A 29 -2.21 -1.14 -11.80
CA LEU A 29 -3.49 -1.87 -11.78
C LEU A 29 -4.43 -1.44 -12.91
N ALA A 30 -4.50 -0.13 -13.22
CA ALA A 30 -5.31 0.37 -14.32
C ALA A 30 -4.81 -0.14 -15.68
N LEU A 31 -3.49 -0.12 -15.91
CA LEU A 31 -2.87 -0.68 -17.12
C LEU A 31 -3.08 -2.19 -17.25
N ALA A 32 -3.23 -2.91 -16.13
CA ALA A 32 -3.57 -4.33 -16.10
C ALA A 32 -5.10 -4.59 -16.23
N GLY A 33 -5.88 -3.56 -16.58
CA GLY A 33 -7.32 -3.68 -16.89
C GLY A 33 -8.26 -3.52 -15.70
N CYS A 34 -7.77 -3.12 -14.52
CA CYS A 34 -8.66 -2.81 -13.40
C CYS A 34 -9.35 -1.44 -13.58
N LYS A 35 -10.57 -1.32 -13.06
CA LYS A 35 -11.15 -0.02 -12.71
C LYS A 35 -10.60 0.39 -11.33
N VAL A 36 -9.84 1.48 -11.27
CA VAL A 36 -9.14 1.87 -10.05
C VAL A 36 -9.85 2.99 -9.33
N VAL A 37 -10.06 2.83 -8.02
CA VAL A 37 -10.49 3.91 -7.14
C VAL A 37 -9.24 4.52 -6.51
N ILE A 38 -8.96 5.77 -6.87
CA ILE A 38 -7.86 6.58 -6.36
C ILE A 38 -8.34 7.31 -5.12
N ASN A 39 -7.68 7.09 -4.00
CA ASN A 39 -7.96 7.82 -2.77
C ASN A 39 -6.82 8.78 -2.42
N ASP A 40 -7.18 9.98 -2.05
CA ASP A 40 -6.32 10.94 -1.35
C ASP A 40 -7.18 11.85 -0.47
N ARG A 41 -6.69 12.20 0.72
CA ARG A 41 -7.38 13.15 1.61
C ARG A 41 -7.36 14.59 1.09
N ILE A 42 -6.42 14.91 0.17
CA ILE A 42 -6.27 16.25 -0.41
C ILE A 42 -6.96 16.26 -1.78
N LYS A 43 -8.14 16.89 -1.87
CA LYS A 43 -8.97 16.96 -3.08
C LYS A 43 -8.23 17.53 -4.29
N THR A 44 -7.40 18.57 -4.11
CA THR A 44 -6.65 19.18 -5.22
C THR A 44 -5.65 18.19 -5.84
N ARG A 45 -4.95 17.41 -5.01
CA ARG A 45 -4.03 16.37 -5.47
C ARG A 45 -4.78 15.22 -6.15
N LEU A 46 -5.88 14.78 -5.57
CA LEU A 46 -6.76 13.77 -6.18
C LEU A 46 -7.21 14.21 -7.56
N ASN A 47 -7.74 15.42 -7.70
CA ASN A 47 -8.21 15.96 -8.98
C ASN A 47 -7.11 16.04 -10.04
N HIS A 48 -5.90 16.45 -9.63
CA HIS A 48 -4.74 16.47 -10.52
C HIS A 48 -4.40 15.07 -11.04
N THR A 49 -4.40 14.07 -10.15
CA THR A 49 -4.13 12.67 -10.49
C THR A 49 -5.24 12.09 -11.39
N MET A 50 -6.50 12.37 -11.10
CA MET A 50 -7.61 11.98 -11.95
C MET A 50 -7.48 12.54 -13.37
N GLY A 51 -7.06 13.81 -13.48
CA GLY A 51 -6.79 14.43 -14.78
C GLY A 51 -5.68 13.72 -15.59
N LYS A 52 -4.64 13.20 -14.93
CA LYS A 52 -3.60 12.39 -15.59
C LYS A 52 -4.17 11.06 -16.09
N PHE A 53 -4.90 10.32 -15.24
CA PHE A 53 -5.53 9.05 -15.63
C PHE A 53 -6.47 9.22 -16.80
N HIS A 54 -7.29 10.27 -16.79
CA HIS A 54 -8.20 10.57 -17.90
C HIS A 54 -7.44 10.83 -19.22
N LYS A 55 -6.35 11.63 -19.17
CA LYS A 55 -5.50 11.89 -20.35
C LYS A 55 -4.85 10.62 -20.91
N GLU A 56 -4.52 9.67 -20.05
CA GLU A 56 -3.95 8.37 -20.42
C GLU A 56 -5.04 7.34 -20.84
N GLY A 57 -6.32 7.71 -20.82
CA GLY A 57 -7.42 6.78 -21.13
C GLY A 57 -7.63 5.68 -20.11
N LEU A 58 -7.11 5.84 -18.90
CA LEU A 58 -7.21 4.84 -17.83
C LEU A 58 -8.53 4.96 -17.07
N CYS A 59 -9.15 3.80 -16.78
CA CYS A 59 -10.40 3.75 -16.03
C CYS A 59 -10.18 3.97 -14.54
N ALA A 60 -10.53 5.15 -14.05
CA ALA A 60 -10.37 5.53 -12.65
C ALA A 60 -11.58 6.28 -12.09
N HIS A 61 -11.76 6.20 -10.77
CA HIS A 61 -12.73 6.95 -9.99
C HIS A 61 -12.01 7.61 -8.79
N GLY A 62 -12.31 8.87 -8.50
CA GLY A 62 -11.70 9.59 -7.38
C GLY A 62 -12.56 9.51 -6.12
N SER A 63 -11.95 9.22 -4.97
CA SER A 63 -12.64 9.19 -3.67
C SER A 63 -11.79 9.89 -2.60
N ALA A 64 -12.25 11.06 -2.14
CA ALA A 64 -11.48 11.91 -1.21
C ALA A 64 -11.93 11.66 0.23
N PHE A 65 -11.13 10.90 1.00
CA PHE A 65 -11.35 10.66 2.43
C PHE A 65 -10.03 10.48 3.18
N ASP A 66 -10.03 10.78 4.48
CA ASP A 66 -8.92 10.47 5.38
C ASP A 66 -9.11 9.06 5.96
N VAL A 67 -8.09 8.21 5.80
CA VAL A 67 -8.11 6.81 6.27
C VAL A 67 -8.24 6.68 7.79
N THR A 68 -7.95 7.75 8.54
CA THR A 68 -8.01 7.79 10.01
C THR A 68 -9.41 8.08 10.54
N HIS A 69 -10.34 8.50 9.69
CA HIS A 69 -11.71 8.85 10.08
C HIS A 69 -12.70 7.73 9.74
N GLU A 70 -13.00 6.87 10.70
CA GLU A 70 -13.81 5.65 10.48
C GLU A 70 -15.19 5.93 9.86
N ALA A 71 -15.88 7.00 10.28
CA ALA A 71 -17.18 7.35 9.73
C ALA A 71 -17.08 7.71 8.24
N GLU A 72 -16.13 8.56 7.88
CA GLU A 72 -15.85 8.98 6.51
C GLU A 72 -15.47 7.78 5.63
N VAL A 73 -14.58 6.91 6.13
CA VAL A 73 -14.20 5.67 5.43
C VAL A 73 -15.44 4.80 5.15
N ASN A 74 -16.30 4.56 6.15
CA ASN A 74 -17.51 3.74 5.95
C ASN A 74 -18.46 4.34 4.92
N GLU A 75 -18.66 5.65 4.90
CA GLU A 75 -19.49 6.36 3.93
C GLU A 75 -18.94 6.19 2.52
N HIS A 76 -17.64 6.50 2.32
CA HIS A 76 -17.00 6.39 1.02
C HIS A 76 -16.93 4.96 0.49
N ILE A 77 -16.64 3.97 1.33
CA ILE A 77 -16.64 2.55 0.92
C ILE A 77 -18.05 2.13 0.49
N ASN A 78 -19.11 2.53 1.21
CA ASN A 78 -20.48 2.24 0.82
C ASN A 78 -20.85 2.89 -0.52
N SER A 79 -20.47 4.14 -0.77
CA SER A 79 -20.66 4.82 -2.05
C SER A 79 -19.92 4.10 -3.18
N ILE A 80 -18.64 3.75 -3.00
CA ILE A 80 -17.86 3.01 -4.00
C ILE A 80 -18.53 1.69 -4.35
N GLU A 81 -18.94 0.90 -3.36
CA GLU A 81 -19.60 -0.40 -3.58
C GLU A 81 -20.92 -0.28 -4.35
N LYS A 82 -21.67 0.81 -4.17
CA LYS A 82 -22.94 1.06 -4.85
C LYS A 82 -22.79 1.66 -6.25
N GLU A 83 -21.91 2.63 -6.41
CA GLU A 83 -21.84 3.48 -7.60
C GLU A 83 -20.76 3.05 -8.58
N VAL A 84 -19.63 2.54 -8.06
CA VAL A 84 -18.49 2.09 -8.87
C VAL A 84 -18.56 0.58 -9.11
N GLY A 85 -18.90 -0.16 -8.05
CA GLY A 85 -19.08 -1.60 -8.00
C GLY A 85 -18.23 -2.29 -6.93
N PRO A 86 -18.18 -3.64 -6.93
CA PRO A 86 -17.60 -4.43 -5.86
C PRO A 86 -16.08 -4.28 -5.76
N ILE A 87 -15.55 -3.78 -4.64
CA ILE A 87 -14.12 -3.69 -4.40
C ILE A 87 -13.55 -5.10 -4.25
N SER A 88 -12.88 -5.59 -5.29
CA SER A 88 -12.26 -6.93 -5.32
C SER A 88 -10.83 -6.92 -4.80
N ILE A 89 -10.15 -5.77 -4.91
CA ILE A 89 -8.75 -5.57 -4.50
C ILE A 89 -8.67 -4.32 -3.64
N LEU A 90 -8.10 -4.45 -2.44
CA LEU A 90 -7.77 -3.31 -1.59
C LEU A 90 -6.25 -3.22 -1.44
N VAL A 91 -5.69 -2.05 -1.71
CA VAL A 91 -4.27 -1.74 -1.44
C VAL A 91 -4.19 -0.67 -0.36
N ASN A 92 -3.82 -1.05 0.84
CA ASN A 92 -3.52 -0.13 1.93
C ASN A 92 -2.12 0.43 1.74
N ASN A 93 -2.03 1.58 1.07
CA ASN A 93 -0.76 2.24 0.79
C ASN A 93 -0.60 3.55 1.57
N ALA A 94 -1.68 4.20 2.02
CA ALA A 94 -1.58 5.44 2.78
C ALA A 94 -0.58 5.32 3.94
N GLY A 95 0.35 6.25 3.99
CA GLY A 95 1.40 6.22 5.02
C GLY A 95 2.19 7.52 5.06
N ILE A 96 2.72 7.81 6.23
CA ILE A 96 3.59 8.97 6.49
C ILE A 96 4.84 8.54 7.24
N GLN A 97 5.87 9.37 7.14
CA GLN A 97 7.09 9.24 7.93
C GLN A 97 7.49 10.60 8.49
N ILE A 98 7.81 10.63 9.78
CA ILE A 98 8.40 11.77 10.49
C ILE A 98 9.71 11.27 11.08
N ARG A 99 10.76 12.10 11.05
CA ARG A 99 12.10 11.76 11.52
C ARG A 99 12.49 12.65 12.67
N SER A 100 12.95 12.04 13.76
CA SER A 100 13.54 12.70 14.91
C SER A 100 14.33 11.68 15.73
N PRO A 101 15.36 12.06 16.50
CA PRO A 101 15.90 11.21 17.55
C PRO A 101 14.78 10.70 18.45
N LEU A 102 14.88 9.46 18.93
CA LEU A 102 13.76 8.83 19.64
C LEU A 102 13.45 9.53 20.97
N GLU A 103 14.47 9.99 21.67
CA GLU A 103 14.38 10.75 22.92
C GLU A 103 13.65 12.09 22.76
N ASP A 104 13.72 12.71 21.57
CA ASP A 104 13.07 13.99 21.24
C ASP A 104 11.76 13.81 20.48
N PHE A 105 11.32 12.56 20.26
CA PHE A 105 10.17 12.29 19.42
C PHE A 105 8.85 12.69 20.11
N LYS A 106 8.12 13.63 19.52
CA LYS A 106 6.86 14.11 20.09
C LYS A 106 5.79 13.01 20.06
N LEU A 107 5.08 12.84 21.19
CA LEU A 107 3.97 11.88 21.29
C LEU A 107 2.89 12.12 20.22
N SER A 108 2.62 13.39 19.89
CA SER A 108 1.66 13.75 18.82
C SER A 108 2.10 13.25 17.44
N ASP A 109 3.39 13.24 17.14
CA ASP A 109 3.92 12.77 15.87
C ASP A 109 3.98 11.23 15.83
N TRP A 110 4.29 10.60 16.96
CA TRP A 110 4.11 9.16 17.14
C TRP A 110 2.67 8.76 16.82
N GLN A 111 1.69 9.41 17.46
CA GLN A 111 0.28 9.08 17.27
C GLN A 111 -0.14 9.24 15.81
N LYS A 112 0.25 10.33 15.13
CA LYS A 112 -0.05 10.52 13.70
C LYS A 112 0.49 9.38 12.84
N ILE A 113 1.71 8.89 13.11
CA ILE A 113 2.29 7.78 12.35
C ILE A 113 1.50 6.50 12.57
N ILE A 114 1.16 6.17 13.82
CA ILE A 114 0.37 4.98 14.14
C ILE A 114 -1.03 5.09 13.52
N ASP A 115 -1.69 6.23 13.65
CA ASP A 115 -3.05 6.45 13.14
C ASP A 115 -3.11 6.27 11.61
N VAL A 116 -2.17 6.85 10.87
CA VAL A 116 -2.20 6.73 9.40
C VAL A 116 -1.71 5.36 8.94
N ASN A 117 -0.54 4.90 9.44
CA ASN A 117 0.15 3.74 8.87
C ASN A 117 -0.43 2.40 9.31
N LEU A 118 -1.05 2.34 10.50
CA LEU A 118 -1.54 1.10 11.10
C LEU A 118 -3.05 1.14 11.32
N THR A 119 -3.54 2.10 12.10
CA THR A 119 -4.97 2.22 12.42
C THR A 119 -5.79 2.49 11.16
N GLY A 120 -5.32 3.35 10.25
CA GLY A 120 -5.99 3.63 8.98
C GLY A 120 -6.11 2.39 8.09
N ALA A 121 -5.05 1.58 7.99
CA ALA A 121 -5.11 0.31 7.26
C ALA A 121 -6.13 -0.66 7.87
N PHE A 122 -6.22 -0.72 9.21
CA PHE A 122 -7.24 -1.50 9.91
C PHE A 122 -8.66 -0.99 9.60
N ILE A 123 -8.91 0.31 9.71
CA ILE A 123 -10.22 0.92 9.49
C ILE A 123 -10.72 0.62 8.07
N VAL A 124 -9.88 0.89 7.05
CA VAL A 124 -10.26 0.67 5.65
C VAL A 124 -10.48 -0.82 5.37
N SER A 125 -9.58 -1.69 5.85
CA SER A 125 -9.73 -3.14 5.68
C SER A 125 -11.00 -3.67 6.34
N LYS A 126 -11.33 -3.21 7.55
CA LYS A 126 -12.57 -3.55 8.27
C LYS A 126 -13.81 -3.13 7.48
N ALA A 127 -13.82 -1.94 6.89
CA ALA A 127 -14.94 -1.46 6.10
C ALA A 127 -15.14 -2.29 4.82
N VAL A 128 -14.07 -2.53 4.06
CA VAL A 128 -14.11 -3.29 2.80
C VAL A 128 -14.41 -4.77 3.04
N SER A 129 -13.83 -5.38 4.09
CA SER A 129 -14.02 -6.80 4.40
C SER A 129 -15.47 -7.19 4.65
N LYS A 130 -16.32 -6.27 5.17
CA LYS A 130 -17.77 -6.53 5.34
C LYS A 130 -18.46 -6.93 4.03
N TYR A 131 -18.04 -6.33 2.92
CA TYR A 131 -18.55 -6.63 1.58
C TYR A 131 -17.86 -7.85 0.98
N MET A 132 -16.54 -7.99 1.14
CA MET A 132 -15.80 -9.16 0.67
C MET A 132 -16.27 -10.46 1.34
N ILE A 133 -16.59 -10.44 2.65
CA ILE A 133 -17.14 -11.58 3.40
C ILE A 133 -18.47 -12.02 2.80
N LYS A 134 -19.38 -11.09 2.51
CA LYS A 134 -20.67 -11.40 1.89
C LYS A 134 -20.52 -12.05 0.51
N ARG A 135 -19.52 -11.63 -0.27
CA ARG A 135 -19.20 -12.15 -1.60
C ARG A 135 -18.31 -13.40 -1.58
N LYS A 136 -17.78 -13.77 -0.41
CA LYS A 136 -16.83 -14.88 -0.22
C LYS A 136 -15.61 -14.78 -1.14
N GLY A 137 -14.96 -13.62 -1.13
CA GLY A 137 -13.73 -13.41 -1.90
C GLY A 137 -13.23 -11.98 -1.91
N GLY A 138 -11.93 -11.83 -1.99
CA GLY A 138 -11.24 -10.55 -2.08
C GLY A 138 -9.73 -10.66 -1.86
N LYS A 139 -9.00 -9.64 -2.27
CA LYS A 139 -7.55 -9.51 -2.09
C LYS A 139 -7.25 -8.21 -1.33
N ILE A 140 -6.53 -8.30 -0.24
CA ILE A 140 -6.07 -7.14 0.54
C ILE A 140 -4.55 -7.16 0.54
N ILE A 141 -3.94 -6.07 0.07
CA ILE A 141 -2.50 -5.91 -0.01
C ILE A 141 -2.09 -4.73 0.86
N ASN A 142 -1.29 -4.98 1.89
CA ASN A 142 -0.76 -3.95 2.78
C ASN A 142 0.64 -3.53 2.31
N ILE A 143 0.86 -2.23 2.07
CA ILE A 143 2.20 -1.74 1.75
C ILE A 143 2.96 -1.54 3.06
N CYS A 144 3.73 -2.57 3.37
CA CYS A 144 4.64 -2.63 4.51
C CYS A 144 5.96 -1.89 4.21
N SER A 145 7.09 -2.42 4.63
CA SER A 145 8.43 -1.88 4.38
C SER A 145 9.48 -2.91 4.77
N VAL A 146 10.71 -2.79 4.30
CA VAL A 146 11.86 -3.47 4.92
C VAL A 146 11.98 -3.11 6.40
N GLN A 147 11.46 -1.96 6.82
CA GLN A 147 11.39 -1.55 8.23
C GLN A 147 10.35 -2.35 9.06
N SER A 148 9.67 -3.30 8.45
CA SER A 148 8.89 -4.31 9.19
C SER A 148 9.77 -5.38 9.85
N GLU A 149 11.03 -5.51 9.42
CA GLU A 149 12.08 -6.42 9.95
C GLU A 149 13.31 -5.65 10.44
N LEU A 150 13.73 -4.63 9.66
CA LEU A 150 14.92 -3.87 9.93
C LEU A 150 14.58 -2.60 10.70
N ALA A 151 15.59 -1.96 11.26
CA ALA A 151 15.48 -0.64 11.89
C ALA A 151 16.66 0.23 11.51
N ARG A 152 16.46 1.54 11.57
CA ARG A 152 17.55 2.51 11.54
C ARG A 152 17.25 3.69 12.45
N PRO A 153 18.26 4.49 12.81
CA PRO A 153 18.08 5.67 13.66
C PRO A 153 17.01 6.64 13.13
N SER A 154 16.38 7.37 14.03
CA SER A 154 15.44 8.48 13.80
C SER A 154 14.06 8.11 13.23
N ILE A 155 13.71 6.83 13.08
CA ILE A 155 12.43 6.39 12.51
C ILE A 155 11.73 5.30 13.33
N ALA A 156 12.03 5.17 14.61
CA ALA A 156 11.45 4.10 15.46
C ALA A 156 9.91 4.01 15.41
N PRO A 157 9.14 5.12 15.44
CA PRO A 157 7.68 5.06 15.31
C PRO A 157 7.21 4.50 13.95
N TYR A 158 7.91 4.84 12.87
CA TYR A 158 7.62 4.27 11.55
C TYR A 158 7.91 2.77 11.54
N THR A 159 9.05 2.34 12.08
CA THR A 159 9.40 0.92 12.23
C THR A 159 8.34 0.17 13.03
N ALA A 160 7.90 0.73 14.18
CA ALA A 160 6.82 0.16 14.98
C ALA A 160 5.52 0.03 14.18
N SER A 161 5.13 1.07 13.42
CA SER A 161 3.92 1.04 12.60
C SER A 161 3.97 -0.01 11.49
N LYS A 162 5.12 -0.18 10.84
CA LYS A 162 5.30 -1.16 9.75
C LYS A 162 5.47 -2.59 10.28
N GLY A 163 6.09 -2.79 11.44
CA GLY A 163 6.09 -4.05 12.17
C GLY A 163 4.68 -4.46 12.61
N GLY A 164 3.92 -3.49 13.16
CA GLY A 164 2.51 -3.66 13.49
C GLY A 164 1.66 -4.05 12.27
N LEU A 165 1.84 -3.37 11.14
CA LEU A 165 1.11 -3.65 9.89
C LEU A 165 1.42 -5.06 9.34
N ARG A 166 2.68 -5.51 9.44
CA ARG A 166 3.05 -6.89 9.10
C ARG A 166 2.26 -7.90 9.94
N ASN A 167 2.21 -7.72 11.26
CA ASN A 167 1.49 -8.63 12.13
C ASN A 167 -0.03 -8.50 11.96
N LEU A 168 -0.56 -7.31 11.71
CA LEU A 168 -1.96 -7.09 11.36
C LEU A 168 -2.33 -7.83 10.07
N THR A 169 -1.44 -7.87 9.07
CA THR A 169 -1.62 -8.65 7.84
C THR A 169 -1.86 -10.14 8.16
N ARG A 170 -1.08 -10.73 9.08
CA ARG A 170 -1.26 -12.11 9.53
C ARG A 170 -2.57 -12.33 10.27
N GLY A 171 -2.92 -11.41 11.19
CA GLY A 171 -4.19 -11.47 11.92
C GLY A 171 -5.39 -11.44 10.98
N MET A 172 -5.43 -10.47 10.05
CA MET A 172 -6.49 -10.37 9.04
C MET A 172 -6.57 -11.63 8.16
N ALA A 173 -5.43 -12.19 7.74
CA ALA A 173 -5.37 -13.41 6.94
C ALA A 173 -5.97 -14.61 7.69
N THR A 174 -5.70 -14.71 9.00
CA THR A 174 -6.24 -15.77 9.86
C THR A 174 -7.75 -15.63 10.04
N ASP A 175 -8.22 -14.40 10.32
CA ASP A 175 -9.65 -14.17 10.59
C ASP A 175 -10.52 -14.32 9.34
N TRP A 176 -10.03 -13.88 8.18
CA TRP A 176 -10.82 -13.78 6.96
C TRP A 176 -10.54 -14.86 5.92
N GLY A 177 -9.51 -15.69 6.10
CA GLY A 177 -9.16 -16.77 5.18
C GLY A 177 -10.32 -17.72 4.90
N ARG A 178 -11.15 -18.06 5.91
CA ARG A 178 -12.35 -18.89 5.78
C ARG A 178 -13.42 -18.30 4.83
N TYR A 179 -13.34 -17.02 4.51
CA TYR A 179 -14.21 -16.35 3.56
C TYR A 179 -13.58 -16.17 2.17
N ASN A 180 -12.49 -16.91 1.91
CA ASN A 180 -11.73 -16.80 0.66
C ASN A 180 -11.18 -15.37 0.42
N ILE A 181 -10.77 -14.69 1.49
CA ILE A 181 -10.08 -13.39 1.42
C ILE A 181 -8.61 -13.64 1.72
N GLN A 182 -7.73 -13.30 0.78
CA GLN A 182 -6.30 -13.36 1.00
C GLN A 182 -5.78 -11.98 1.40
N VAL A 183 -5.04 -11.92 2.49
CA VAL A 183 -4.42 -10.71 3.00
C VAL A 183 -2.91 -10.90 3.03
N ASN A 184 -2.19 -10.13 2.22
CA ASN A 184 -0.74 -10.21 2.13
C ASN A 184 -0.12 -8.81 2.18
N GLY A 185 1.19 -8.75 2.31
CA GLY A 185 1.94 -7.50 2.28
C GLY A 185 2.97 -7.46 1.17
N ILE A 186 3.26 -6.27 0.68
CA ILE A 186 4.47 -5.96 -0.08
C ILE A 186 5.35 -5.12 0.84
N ALA A 187 6.61 -5.47 0.95
CA ALA A 187 7.61 -4.78 1.74
C ALA A 187 8.66 -4.13 0.82
N PRO A 188 8.44 -2.88 0.39
CA PRO A 188 9.42 -2.17 -0.41
C PRO A 188 10.70 -1.90 0.38
N GLY A 189 11.85 -2.00 -0.31
CA GLY A 189 13.11 -1.43 0.11
C GLY A 189 13.16 0.09 -0.08
N TYR A 190 14.28 0.57 -0.58
CA TYR A 190 14.44 1.98 -0.89
C TYR A 190 14.17 2.25 -2.37
N PHE A 191 13.10 3.00 -2.62
CA PHE A 191 12.64 3.40 -3.94
C PHE A 191 12.77 4.91 -4.14
N LYS A 192 13.03 5.35 -5.37
CA LYS A 192 13.08 6.78 -5.71
C LYS A 192 11.67 7.35 -5.74
N THR A 193 11.34 8.17 -4.74
CA THR A 193 10.04 8.86 -4.59
C THR A 193 10.27 10.24 -3.98
N GLU A 194 9.25 11.10 -3.99
CA GLU A 194 9.32 12.37 -3.25
C GLU A 194 9.60 12.19 -1.75
N MET A 195 9.07 11.14 -1.13
CA MET A 195 9.33 10.82 0.30
C MET A 195 10.80 10.53 0.59
N THR A 196 11.51 9.97 -0.37
CA THR A 196 12.92 9.56 -0.24
C THR A 196 13.89 10.53 -0.91
N LYS A 197 13.38 11.63 -1.50
CA LYS A 197 14.18 12.58 -2.27
C LYS A 197 15.41 13.08 -1.50
N ALA A 198 15.20 13.59 -0.30
CA ALA A 198 16.30 14.05 0.56
C ALA A 198 17.35 12.97 0.91
N LEU A 199 17.02 11.69 0.71
CA LEU A 199 17.95 10.60 0.97
C LEU A 199 18.77 10.24 -0.27
N TYR A 200 18.16 10.21 -1.46
CA TYR A 200 18.93 9.89 -2.68
C TYR A 200 19.71 11.09 -3.22
N GLU A 201 19.43 12.30 -2.74
CA GLU A 201 20.22 13.51 -2.98
C GLU A 201 21.37 13.69 -1.93
N ASP A 202 21.36 12.92 -0.83
CA ASP A 202 22.45 12.85 0.13
C ASP A 202 23.48 11.79 -0.33
N GLU A 203 24.63 12.24 -0.81
CA GLU A 203 25.69 11.39 -1.37
C GLU A 203 26.16 10.31 -0.37
N LYS A 204 26.25 10.64 0.93
CA LYS A 204 26.65 9.69 1.96
C LYS A 204 25.61 8.60 2.13
N PHE A 205 24.35 8.98 2.13
CA PHE A 205 23.26 8.01 2.25
C PHE A 205 23.11 7.16 0.99
N ASP A 206 23.23 7.75 -0.20
CA ASP A 206 23.17 7.02 -1.49
C ASP A 206 24.29 5.98 -1.56
N THR A 207 25.54 6.36 -1.22
CA THR A 207 26.68 5.45 -1.18
C THR A 207 26.46 4.30 -0.19
N TRP A 208 26.02 4.62 1.03
CA TRP A 208 25.71 3.61 2.03
C TRP A 208 24.59 2.66 1.54
N LEU A 209 23.51 3.20 0.98
CA LEU A 209 22.40 2.38 0.50
C LEU A 209 22.85 1.41 -0.58
N ARG A 210 23.58 1.90 -1.57
CA ARG A 210 24.11 1.07 -2.65
C ARG A 210 25.01 -0.05 -2.14
N SER A 211 25.91 0.26 -1.22
CA SER A 211 26.79 -0.75 -0.63
C SER A 211 26.03 -1.79 0.22
N ARG A 212 24.94 -1.37 0.87
CA ARG A 212 24.09 -2.23 1.73
C ARG A 212 23.10 -3.09 0.95
N THR A 213 22.78 -2.71 -0.29
CA THR A 213 21.79 -3.39 -1.12
C THR A 213 22.51 -4.26 -2.15
N PRO A 214 22.31 -5.60 -2.19
CA PRO A 214 22.97 -6.47 -3.17
C PRO A 214 22.78 -6.05 -4.64
N ALA A 215 21.58 -5.50 -4.97
CA ALA A 215 21.33 -4.95 -6.29
C ALA A 215 22.14 -3.68 -6.61
N ASN A 216 22.82 -3.09 -5.63
CA ASN A 216 23.68 -1.90 -5.74
C ASN A 216 22.97 -0.65 -6.35
N ARG A 217 21.69 -0.52 -6.12
CA ARG A 217 20.85 0.58 -6.64
C ARG A 217 19.59 0.82 -5.82
N TRP A 218 18.99 1.95 -6.04
CA TRP A 218 17.60 2.22 -5.67
C TRP A 218 16.65 1.42 -6.57
N GLY A 219 15.48 1.07 -6.04
CA GLY A 219 14.39 0.54 -6.84
C GLY A 219 13.63 1.67 -7.56
N ASP A 220 13.06 1.35 -8.71
CA ASP A 220 12.08 2.18 -9.38
C ASP A 220 10.67 1.74 -8.98
N PRO A 221 9.74 2.68 -8.65
CA PRO A 221 8.40 2.33 -8.15
C PRO A 221 7.62 1.34 -9.03
N GLU A 222 7.86 1.32 -10.33
CA GLU A 222 7.28 0.39 -11.30
C GLU A 222 7.65 -1.08 -11.01
N GLU A 223 8.79 -1.34 -10.38
CA GLU A 223 9.24 -2.69 -10.02
C GLU A 223 8.37 -3.35 -8.94
N LEU A 224 7.51 -2.58 -8.27
CA LEU A 224 6.51 -3.09 -7.31
C LEU A 224 5.27 -3.67 -8.02
N ILE A 225 5.02 -3.31 -9.28
CA ILE A 225 3.78 -3.64 -9.99
C ILE A 225 3.64 -5.15 -10.19
N GLY A 226 4.73 -5.85 -10.51
CA GLY A 226 4.71 -7.31 -10.71
C GLY A 226 4.22 -8.06 -9.46
N SER A 227 4.77 -7.73 -8.29
CA SER A 227 4.35 -8.31 -7.01
C SER A 227 2.90 -7.93 -6.66
N LEU A 228 2.47 -6.71 -6.99
CA LEU A 228 1.10 -6.27 -6.77
C LEU A 228 0.11 -7.07 -7.64
N ILE A 229 0.38 -7.24 -8.93
CA ILE A 229 -0.47 -8.03 -9.84
C ILE A 229 -0.54 -9.49 -9.37
N PHE A 230 0.60 -10.10 -8.99
CA PHE A 230 0.63 -11.44 -8.41
C PHE A 230 -0.31 -11.56 -7.22
N LEU A 231 -0.16 -10.69 -6.21
CA LEU A 231 -0.99 -10.74 -4.99
C LEU A 231 -2.45 -10.36 -5.22
N SER A 232 -2.76 -9.64 -6.30
CA SER A 232 -4.13 -9.23 -6.69
C SER A 232 -4.86 -10.26 -7.54
N SER A 233 -4.16 -11.27 -8.04
CA SER A 233 -4.65 -12.25 -9.02
C SER A 233 -4.91 -13.64 -8.42
N ARG A 234 -5.43 -14.54 -9.26
CA ARG A 234 -5.62 -15.97 -8.90
C ARG A 234 -4.31 -16.71 -8.69
N ALA A 235 -3.20 -16.20 -9.21
CA ALA A 235 -1.86 -16.77 -9.02
C ALA A 235 -1.45 -16.86 -7.53
N SER A 236 -2.10 -16.07 -6.66
CA SER A 236 -1.87 -16.03 -5.21
C SER A 236 -3.03 -16.55 -4.35
N ASP A 237 -3.95 -17.36 -4.90
CA ASP A 237 -5.13 -17.81 -4.15
C ASP A 237 -4.79 -18.64 -2.89
N TYR A 238 -3.63 -19.28 -2.85
CA TYR A 238 -3.16 -20.04 -1.67
C TYR A 238 -2.04 -19.31 -0.90
N VAL A 239 -1.69 -18.07 -1.30
CA VAL A 239 -0.74 -17.21 -0.57
C VAL A 239 -1.53 -16.32 0.37
N ASN A 240 -1.35 -16.51 1.70
CA ASN A 240 -2.10 -15.76 2.71
C ASN A 240 -1.22 -15.47 3.93
N GLY A 241 -1.30 -14.26 4.48
CA GLY A 241 -0.52 -13.81 5.63
C GLY A 241 0.99 -13.59 5.36
N GLN A 242 1.40 -13.53 4.09
CA GLN A 242 2.80 -13.43 3.69
C GLN A 242 3.22 -11.99 3.42
N LEU A 243 4.53 -11.75 3.55
CA LEU A 243 5.18 -10.51 3.17
C LEU A 243 6.15 -10.78 2.02
N VAL A 244 5.93 -10.12 0.87
CA VAL A 244 6.81 -10.17 -0.29
C VAL A 244 7.76 -8.98 -0.22
N TYR A 245 9.05 -9.25 0.01
CA TYR A 245 10.09 -8.22 -0.01
C TYR A 245 10.47 -7.90 -1.45
N VAL A 246 10.42 -6.61 -1.79
CA VAL A 246 10.89 -6.07 -3.07
C VAL A 246 11.93 -5.00 -2.72
N ASP A 247 13.17 -5.41 -2.50
CA ASP A 247 14.17 -4.61 -1.81
C ASP A 247 15.59 -4.72 -2.38
N GLY A 248 15.74 -5.36 -3.54
CA GLY A 248 17.05 -5.59 -4.15
C GLY A 248 17.98 -6.50 -3.34
N GLY A 249 17.41 -7.33 -2.44
CA GLY A 249 18.15 -8.26 -1.57
C GLY A 249 18.59 -7.67 -0.23
N MET A 250 18.16 -6.46 0.12
CA MET A 250 18.58 -5.78 1.35
C MET A 250 18.28 -6.59 2.63
N THR A 251 17.16 -7.28 2.71
CA THR A 251 16.79 -8.11 3.87
C THR A 251 17.36 -9.52 3.80
N ALA A 252 17.95 -9.94 2.68
CA ALA A 252 18.49 -11.27 2.48
C ALA A 252 19.99 -11.38 2.84
N CYS A 253 20.65 -10.25 3.11
CA CYS A 253 22.08 -10.23 3.45
C CYS A 253 22.34 -9.64 4.85
N VAL A 254 23.46 -10.03 5.48
CA VAL A 254 23.96 -9.53 6.76
C VAL A 254 24.73 -8.21 6.60
#